data_c9211ee4f9d454c0fb1f6a6c6f799e89
#
_entry.id   c9211ee4f9d454c0fb1f6a6c6f799e89
#
_cell.length_a   1.000
_cell.length_b   1.000
_cell.length_c   1.000
_cell.angle_alpha   90.00
_cell.angle_beta   90.00
_cell.angle_gamma   90.00
#
_symmetry.space_group_name_H-M   'P 1'
#
loop_
_entity.id
_entity.type
_entity.pdbx_description
1 polymer ?
#
loop_
_entity_poly.entity_id
_entity_poly.type
_entity_poly.pdbx_seq_one_letter_code
_entity_poly.pdbx_strand_id
1 'polypeptide(L)'
;MKKVLFTLIALVISASGFAQLIANKTDNRVTFGLDLFHDFQLAPSDNWDPRGFNQGVSFALTYNFPLGESAKHTVSIGAGMSSHNYFSYSRIMNPYTNGDFVYQNYRDVENFKRYKVNPIYAEVPLELRFRIKDAVKIGVGVKVGLNVGTKTRYVGPDGDDNILTDESGATINEKYIYINNVERMAYSATLRVGRKWVSAFAAYQISPVFEVGHNAPTFHPLSVGVTFAPF
;
A
#
# COMPACT_ATOMS: atom_id res chain seq x y z
N MET A 1 20.36 -3.17 7.70
CA MET A 1 20.09 -2.16 6.66
C MET A 1 20.81 -2.45 5.33
N LYS A 2 22.15 -2.68 5.27
CA LYS A 2 22.86 -2.96 4.01
C LYS A 2 22.33 -4.18 3.24
N LYS A 3 21.96 -5.28 3.91
CA LYS A 3 21.41 -6.49 3.27
C LYS A 3 20.06 -6.25 2.59
N VAL A 4 19.17 -5.42 3.18
CA VAL A 4 17.86 -5.07 2.61
C VAL A 4 18.02 -4.19 1.37
N LEU A 5 18.97 -3.25 1.39
CA LEU A 5 19.29 -2.41 0.24
C LEU A 5 19.85 -3.24 -0.93
N PHE A 6 20.72 -4.20 -0.65
CA PHE A 6 21.27 -5.12 -1.67
C PHE A 6 20.17 -5.99 -2.29
N THR A 7 19.23 -6.51 -1.50
CA THR A 7 18.12 -7.32 -2.00
C THR A 7 17.18 -6.48 -2.87
N LEU A 8 16.90 -5.23 -2.48
CA LEU A 8 16.11 -4.30 -3.30
C LEU A 8 16.79 -3.96 -4.61
N ILE A 9 18.10 -3.69 -4.60
CA ILE A 9 18.88 -3.42 -5.81
C ILE A 9 18.92 -4.66 -6.71
N ALA A 10 19.12 -5.86 -6.17
CA ALA A 10 19.10 -7.11 -6.92
C ALA A 10 17.72 -7.39 -7.55
N LEU A 11 16.63 -7.06 -6.84
CA LEU A 11 15.25 -7.20 -7.35
C LEU A 11 14.99 -6.22 -8.51
N VAL A 12 15.46 -4.98 -8.40
CA VAL A 12 15.36 -3.97 -9.48
C VAL A 12 16.19 -4.36 -10.71
N ILE A 13 17.38 -4.93 -10.50
CA ILE A 13 18.25 -5.39 -11.61
C ILE A 13 17.66 -6.64 -12.29
N SER A 14 17.11 -7.57 -11.54
CA SER A 14 16.42 -8.74 -12.12
C SER A 14 15.14 -8.35 -12.87
N ALA A 15 14.37 -7.40 -12.37
CA ALA A 15 13.19 -6.87 -13.06
C ALA A 15 13.56 -6.17 -14.39
N SER A 16 14.70 -5.47 -14.45
CA SER A 16 15.19 -4.86 -15.70
C SER A 16 15.65 -5.90 -16.74
N GLY A 17 16.19 -7.05 -16.30
CA GLY A 17 16.52 -8.16 -17.19
C GLY A 17 15.28 -8.81 -17.83
N PHE A 18 14.21 -8.99 -17.08
CA PHE A 18 12.93 -9.47 -17.61
C PHE A 18 12.28 -8.45 -18.57
N ALA A 19 12.42 -7.13 -18.29
CA ALA A 19 11.92 -6.09 -19.17
C ALA A 19 12.59 -6.10 -20.54
N GLN A 20 13.88 -6.44 -20.64
CA GLN A 20 14.60 -6.54 -21.90
C GLN A 20 14.20 -7.77 -22.74
N LEU A 21 13.80 -8.88 -22.11
CA LEU A 21 13.29 -10.07 -22.79
C LEU A 21 11.92 -9.85 -23.45
N ILE A 22 11.12 -8.90 -22.93
CA ILE A 22 9.78 -8.55 -23.45
C ILE A 22 9.87 -7.39 -24.46
N ALA A 23 10.99 -6.68 -24.55
CA ALA A 23 11.18 -5.45 -25.33
C ALA A 23 11.47 -5.66 -26.84
N ASN A 24 11.17 -6.81 -27.41
CA ASN A 24 11.20 -6.97 -28.87
C ASN A 24 9.96 -6.36 -29.50
N LYS A 25 10.11 -5.16 -29.93
CA LYS A 25 9.62 -4.33 -31.05
C LYS A 25 8.19 -4.52 -31.60
N THR A 26 7.31 -5.29 -31.01
CA THR A 26 5.94 -5.39 -31.47
C THR A 26 4.99 -5.45 -30.28
N ASP A 27 4.21 -4.37 -30.10
CA ASP A 27 3.11 -4.26 -29.14
C ASP A 27 3.45 -4.68 -27.71
N ASN A 28 3.80 -3.73 -26.88
CA ASN A 28 3.86 -3.93 -25.42
C ASN A 28 2.45 -4.23 -24.85
N ARG A 29 1.89 -5.38 -25.29
CA ARG A 29 0.56 -5.82 -24.85
C ARG A 29 0.55 -6.18 -23.37
N VAL A 30 1.70 -6.58 -22.86
CA VAL A 30 1.85 -6.93 -21.44
C VAL A 30 2.81 -5.97 -20.79
N THR A 31 2.41 -5.38 -19.67
CA THR A 31 3.23 -4.46 -18.88
C THR A 31 3.31 -4.96 -17.45
N PHE A 32 4.53 -5.05 -16.93
CA PHE A 32 4.78 -5.19 -15.50
C PHE A 32 5.03 -3.82 -14.88
N GLY A 33 4.30 -3.48 -13.84
CA GLY A 33 4.45 -2.24 -13.08
C GLY A 33 4.85 -2.52 -11.63
N LEU A 34 5.75 -1.70 -11.11
CA LEU A 34 6.12 -1.66 -9.70
C LEU A 34 5.90 -0.24 -9.18
N ASP A 35 5.04 -0.09 -8.18
CA ASP A 35 4.81 1.17 -7.48
C ASP A 35 5.51 1.15 -6.13
N LEU A 36 6.26 2.20 -5.83
CA LEU A 36 6.80 2.51 -4.50
C LEU A 36 6.18 3.81 -4.03
N PHE A 37 5.51 3.79 -2.89
CA PHE A 37 4.70 4.93 -2.47
C PHE A 37 4.72 5.15 -0.96
N HIS A 38 4.26 6.34 -0.59
CA HIS A 38 3.94 6.75 0.76
C HIS A 38 2.43 6.94 0.88
N ASP A 39 1.85 6.45 1.96
CA ASP A 39 0.42 6.58 2.28
C ASP A 39 0.19 7.71 3.27
N PHE A 40 -0.65 8.67 2.89
CA PHE A 40 -1.23 9.66 3.79
C PHE A 40 -2.56 9.12 4.30
N GLN A 41 -2.71 9.00 5.61
CA GLN A 41 -3.96 8.56 6.26
C GLN A 41 -4.86 9.79 6.40
N LEU A 42 -5.77 10.01 5.45
CA LEU A 42 -6.65 11.17 5.41
C LEU A 42 -7.89 10.98 6.28
N ALA A 43 -8.32 12.07 6.93
CA ALA A 43 -9.50 12.11 7.79
C ALA A 43 -9.53 10.98 8.84
N PRO A 44 -8.47 10.82 9.66
CA PRO A 44 -8.48 9.81 10.70
C PRO A 44 -9.52 10.15 11.76
N SER A 45 -10.19 9.10 12.28
CA SER A 45 -11.07 9.24 13.42
C SER A 45 -10.31 9.53 14.73
N ASP A 46 -10.98 10.09 15.74
CA ASP A 46 -10.33 10.55 17.00
C ASP A 46 -9.61 9.43 17.76
N ASN A 47 -10.02 8.18 17.60
CA ASN A 47 -9.40 7.01 18.21
C ASN A 47 -8.13 6.53 17.48
N TRP A 48 -7.76 7.17 16.36
CA TRP A 48 -6.60 6.80 15.55
C TRP A 48 -5.62 7.95 15.41
N ASP A 49 -4.41 7.75 15.92
CA ASP A 49 -3.33 8.74 15.92
C ASP A 49 -2.23 8.33 14.91
N PRO A 50 -2.33 8.78 13.63
CA PRO A 50 -1.44 8.36 12.58
C PRO A 50 -0.02 8.91 12.75
N ARG A 51 0.97 8.11 12.34
CA ARG A 51 2.37 8.56 12.21
C ARG A 51 2.67 9.01 10.79
N GLY A 52 3.63 9.93 10.65
CA GLY A 52 3.90 10.63 9.40
C GLY A 52 4.55 9.82 8.28
N PHE A 53 5.10 8.62 8.52
CA PHE A 53 5.83 7.88 7.49
C PHE A 53 5.30 6.47 7.28
N ASN A 54 4.48 6.31 6.23
CA ASN A 54 3.80 5.06 5.89
C ASN A 54 4.23 4.60 4.49
N GLN A 55 4.98 3.53 4.41
CA GLN A 55 5.53 3.02 3.15
C GLN A 55 4.64 1.92 2.59
N GLY A 56 4.45 1.94 1.27
CA GLY A 56 3.78 0.88 0.57
C GLY A 56 4.53 0.47 -0.69
N VAL A 57 4.20 -0.72 -1.17
CA VAL A 57 4.68 -1.27 -2.43
C VAL A 57 3.53 -1.99 -3.12
N SER A 58 3.41 -1.82 -4.42
CA SER A 58 2.52 -2.66 -5.23
C SER A 58 3.22 -3.11 -6.50
N PHE A 59 2.76 -4.25 -7.02
CA PHE A 59 3.14 -4.72 -8.35
C PHE A 59 1.89 -5.20 -9.08
N ALA A 60 1.89 -5.00 -10.39
CA ALA A 60 0.81 -5.48 -11.25
C ALA A 60 1.34 -5.92 -12.61
N LEU A 61 0.72 -6.97 -13.16
CA LEU A 61 0.86 -7.39 -14.53
C LEU A 61 -0.41 -6.99 -15.27
N THR A 62 -0.30 -6.16 -16.29
CA THR A 62 -1.43 -5.63 -17.04
C THR A 62 -1.35 -6.01 -18.52
N TYR A 63 -2.49 -6.31 -19.12
CA TYR A 63 -2.65 -6.45 -20.55
C TYR A 63 -3.22 -5.17 -21.14
N ASN A 64 -2.62 -4.66 -22.21
CA ASN A 64 -2.93 -3.40 -22.86
C ASN A 64 -3.67 -3.64 -24.16
N PHE A 65 -4.88 -3.10 -24.25
CA PHE A 65 -5.70 -3.09 -25.46
C PHE A 65 -5.53 -1.74 -26.17
N PRO A 66 -4.89 -1.70 -27.35
CA PRO A 66 -4.75 -0.44 -28.08
C PRO A 66 -6.11 0.08 -28.53
N LEU A 67 -6.32 1.38 -28.43
CA LEU A 67 -7.50 2.08 -28.93
C LEU A 67 -7.15 2.82 -30.23
N GLY A 68 -7.80 2.41 -31.31
CA GLY A 68 -7.59 2.96 -32.66
C GLY A 68 -6.28 2.52 -33.33
N GLU A 69 -6.11 2.90 -34.60
CA GLU A 69 -4.99 2.48 -35.43
C GLU A 69 -3.63 3.05 -34.96
N SER A 70 -3.64 4.21 -34.31
CA SER A 70 -2.41 4.87 -33.87
C SER A 70 -1.77 4.23 -32.63
N ALA A 71 -2.48 3.35 -31.93
CA ALA A 71 -2.07 2.72 -30.68
C ALA A 71 -1.54 3.71 -29.59
N LYS A 72 -1.87 5.02 -29.74
CA LYS A 72 -1.44 6.06 -28.78
C LYS A 72 -2.23 6.02 -27.46
N HIS A 73 -3.39 5.43 -27.51
CA HIS A 73 -4.27 5.27 -26.35
C HIS A 73 -4.51 3.80 -26.11
N THR A 74 -4.52 3.40 -24.85
CA THR A 74 -4.73 2.00 -24.46
C THR A 74 -5.67 1.90 -23.28
N VAL A 75 -6.46 0.83 -23.25
CA VAL A 75 -7.13 0.34 -22.04
C VAL A 75 -6.27 -0.77 -21.47
N SER A 76 -5.95 -0.68 -20.21
CA SER A 76 -5.14 -1.70 -19.52
C SER A 76 -5.95 -2.33 -18.41
N ILE A 77 -5.97 -3.64 -18.35
CA ILE A 77 -6.54 -4.43 -17.26
C ILE A 77 -5.53 -5.47 -16.80
N GLY A 78 -5.53 -5.80 -15.53
CA GLY A 78 -4.54 -6.76 -15.03
C GLY A 78 -4.86 -7.34 -13.67
N ALA A 79 -3.83 -7.96 -13.09
CA ALA A 79 -3.82 -8.47 -11.74
C ALA A 79 -2.54 -8.05 -11.03
N GLY A 80 -2.64 -7.81 -9.74
CA GLY A 80 -1.51 -7.37 -8.94
C GLY A 80 -1.72 -7.62 -7.46
N MET A 81 -0.76 -7.16 -6.69
CA MET A 81 -0.82 -7.15 -5.23
C MET A 81 -0.23 -5.86 -4.69
N SER A 82 -0.79 -5.38 -3.59
CA SER A 82 -0.25 -4.26 -2.84
C SER A 82 -0.08 -4.61 -1.36
N SER A 83 0.87 -3.95 -0.74
CA SER A 83 1.12 -4.04 0.69
C SER A 83 1.33 -2.63 1.23
N HIS A 84 0.48 -2.25 2.16
CA HIS A 84 0.52 -0.96 2.82
C HIS A 84 1.03 -1.10 4.25
N ASN A 85 1.63 -0.06 4.82
CA ASN A 85 2.03 -0.04 6.22
C ASN A 85 1.51 1.24 6.85
N TYR A 86 0.46 1.15 7.63
CA TYR A 86 -0.13 2.27 8.36
C TYR A 86 0.44 2.28 9.77
N PHE A 87 1.34 3.23 10.03
CA PHE A 87 1.92 3.43 11.36
C PHE A 87 1.04 4.35 12.18
N SER A 88 0.85 4.01 13.45
CA SER A 88 0.04 4.77 14.40
C SER A 88 0.67 4.76 15.79
N TYR A 89 0.31 5.75 16.60
CA TYR A 89 0.51 5.73 18.04
C TYR A 89 -0.64 5.01 18.77
N SER A 90 -1.83 4.92 18.13
CA SER A 90 -2.95 4.15 18.67
C SER A 90 -2.77 2.67 18.35
N ARG A 91 -2.64 1.83 19.37
CA ARG A 91 -2.56 0.37 19.27
C ARG A 91 -3.93 -0.25 19.48
N ILE A 92 -4.34 -1.18 18.64
CA ILE A 92 -5.47 -2.07 18.85
C ILE A 92 -5.04 -3.17 19.82
N MET A 93 -5.71 -3.25 20.98
CA MET A 93 -5.38 -4.19 22.05
C MET A 93 -6.02 -5.57 21.84
N ASN A 94 -7.16 -5.62 21.17
CA ASN A 94 -7.95 -6.84 20.94
C ASN A 94 -8.14 -7.13 19.42
N PRO A 95 -7.09 -7.39 18.65
CA PRO A 95 -7.14 -7.45 17.19
C PRO A 95 -8.00 -8.59 16.61
N TYR A 96 -8.34 -9.58 17.42
CA TYR A 96 -9.17 -10.73 17.00
C TYR A 96 -10.64 -10.62 17.42
N THR A 97 -11.05 -9.49 17.98
CA THR A 97 -12.45 -9.30 18.37
C THR A 97 -13.37 -9.19 17.15
N ASN A 98 -14.58 -9.73 17.28
CA ASN A 98 -15.67 -9.44 16.35
C ASN A 98 -16.58 -8.29 16.86
N GLY A 99 -16.29 -7.76 18.04
CA GLY A 99 -16.95 -6.61 18.65
C GLY A 99 -16.10 -5.35 18.50
N ASP A 100 -16.29 -4.41 19.40
CA ASP A 100 -15.61 -3.13 19.39
C ASP A 100 -14.12 -3.27 19.68
N PHE A 101 -13.31 -2.55 18.90
CA PHE A 101 -11.88 -2.44 19.16
C PHE A 101 -11.62 -1.60 20.43
N VAL A 102 -10.64 -2.03 21.19
CA VAL A 102 -10.09 -1.29 22.32
C VAL A 102 -8.75 -0.71 21.90
N TYR A 103 -8.55 0.57 22.15
CA TYR A 103 -7.33 1.29 21.79
C TYR A 103 -6.56 1.76 22.99
N GLN A 104 -5.26 1.81 22.84
CA GLN A 104 -4.36 2.50 23.74
C GLN A 104 -3.42 3.40 22.94
N ASN A 105 -3.31 4.67 23.33
CA ASN A 105 -2.40 5.61 22.72
C ASN A 105 -1.03 5.56 23.39
N TYR A 106 0.01 5.45 22.59
CA TYR A 106 1.41 5.32 23.00
C TYR A 106 2.26 6.52 22.59
N ARG A 107 1.67 7.67 22.25
CA ARG A 107 2.40 8.84 21.77
C ARG A 107 3.44 9.32 22.80
N ASP A 108 3.05 9.39 24.07
CA ASP A 108 3.86 9.89 25.16
C ASP A 108 4.45 8.76 26.05
N VAL A 109 4.39 7.52 25.57
CA VAL A 109 4.92 6.37 26.31
C VAL A 109 6.40 6.20 26.03
N GLU A 110 7.22 6.19 27.08
CA GLU A 110 8.65 5.98 27.00
C GLU A 110 8.97 4.59 26.42
N ASN A 111 10.04 4.47 25.62
CA ASN A 111 10.46 3.25 24.95
C ASN A 111 9.48 2.68 23.90
N PHE A 112 8.37 3.37 23.57
CA PHE A 112 7.55 2.99 22.43
C PHE A 112 8.32 3.18 21.13
N LYS A 113 8.45 2.11 20.34
CA LYS A 113 9.16 2.16 19.06
C LYS A 113 8.20 2.29 17.87
N ARG A 114 7.19 1.41 17.80
CA ARG A 114 6.23 1.42 16.69
C ARG A 114 5.03 0.52 16.93
N TYR A 115 3.91 0.94 16.40
CA TYR A 115 2.77 0.11 16.05
C TYR A 115 2.43 0.31 14.58
N LYS A 116 2.07 -0.74 13.87
CA LYS A 116 1.60 -0.66 12.48
C LYS A 116 0.56 -1.70 12.17
N VAL A 117 -0.33 -1.32 11.28
CA VAL A 117 -1.26 -2.21 10.58
C VAL A 117 -0.80 -2.38 9.13
N ASN A 118 -0.73 -3.61 8.65
CA ASN A 118 -0.25 -3.92 7.31
C ASN A 118 -1.27 -4.77 6.55
N PRO A 119 -2.25 -4.15 5.87
CA PRO A 119 -3.13 -4.85 4.95
C PRO A 119 -2.39 -5.21 3.66
N ILE A 120 -2.74 -6.36 3.09
CA ILE A 120 -2.26 -6.86 1.81
C ILE A 120 -3.49 -7.12 0.94
N TYR A 121 -3.48 -6.53 -0.27
CA TYR A 121 -4.57 -6.68 -1.22
C TYR A 121 -4.12 -7.43 -2.47
N ALA A 122 -4.96 -8.34 -2.95
CA ALA A 122 -4.93 -8.78 -4.35
C ALA A 122 -5.75 -7.77 -5.15
N GLU A 123 -5.20 -7.23 -6.24
CA GLU A 123 -5.78 -6.08 -6.94
C GLU A 123 -6.05 -6.37 -8.42
N VAL A 124 -7.15 -5.81 -8.93
CA VAL A 124 -7.45 -5.73 -10.36
C VAL A 124 -7.42 -4.26 -10.76
N PRO A 125 -6.34 -3.78 -11.37
CA PRO A 125 -6.28 -2.43 -11.94
C PRO A 125 -6.98 -2.39 -13.30
N LEU A 126 -7.73 -1.30 -13.55
CA LEU A 126 -8.27 -0.92 -14.84
C LEU A 126 -7.87 0.54 -15.11
N GLU A 127 -7.14 0.79 -16.20
CA GLU A 127 -6.53 2.09 -16.47
C GLU A 127 -6.69 2.47 -17.95
N LEU A 128 -7.09 3.71 -18.20
CA LEU A 128 -7.01 4.37 -19.49
C LEU A 128 -5.67 5.11 -19.59
N ARG A 129 -4.89 4.79 -20.60
CA ARG A 129 -3.56 5.37 -20.82
C ARG A 129 -3.54 6.19 -22.10
N PHE A 130 -3.01 7.40 -21.97
CA PHE A 130 -2.89 8.36 -23.04
C PHE A 130 -1.42 8.70 -23.27
N ARG A 131 -0.96 8.64 -24.51
CA ARG A 131 0.39 9.09 -24.89
C ARG A 131 0.29 10.42 -25.64
N ILE A 132 0.91 11.46 -25.06
CA ILE A 132 0.92 12.81 -25.62
C ILE A 132 2.29 13.08 -26.23
N LYS A 133 2.33 13.44 -27.55
CA LYS A 133 3.54 13.78 -28.30
C LYS A 133 4.68 12.76 -28.11
N ASP A 134 4.36 11.47 -28.05
CA ASP A 134 5.28 10.33 -27.88
C ASP A 134 6.24 10.40 -26.66
N ALA A 135 6.09 11.42 -25.82
CA ALA A 135 6.97 11.65 -24.67
C ALA A 135 6.30 11.49 -23.32
N VAL A 136 5.11 12.06 -23.15
CA VAL A 136 4.39 12.07 -21.86
C VAL A 136 3.26 11.05 -21.91
N LYS A 137 3.14 10.30 -20.84
CA LYS A 137 2.09 9.30 -20.60
C LYS A 137 1.25 9.74 -19.43
N ILE A 138 -0.05 9.68 -19.60
CA ILE A 138 -1.03 9.93 -18.54
C ILE A 138 -1.88 8.68 -18.42
N GLY A 139 -2.00 8.13 -17.22
CA GLY A 139 -2.89 7.04 -16.89
C GLY A 139 -3.92 7.49 -15.87
N VAL A 140 -5.19 7.23 -16.14
CA VAL A 140 -6.29 7.45 -15.21
C VAL A 140 -7.04 6.14 -15.08
N GLY A 141 -7.31 5.72 -13.85
CA GLY A 141 -7.92 4.42 -13.66
C GLY A 141 -8.56 4.22 -12.30
N VAL A 142 -9.00 3.00 -12.12
CA VAL A 142 -9.53 2.49 -10.85
C VAL A 142 -8.84 1.18 -10.50
N LYS A 143 -8.75 0.88 -9.21
CA LYS A 143 -8.32 -0.42 -8.69
C LYS A 143 -9.40 -0.98 -7.79
N VAL A 144 -9.67 -2.26 -7.93
CA VAL A 144 -10.47 -3.02 -6.99
C VAL A 144 -9.54 -4.03 -6.31
N GLY A 145 -9.43 -3.94 -4.99
CA GLY A 145 -8.60 -4.80 -4.16
C GLY A 145 -9.45 -5.74 -3.29
N LEU A 146 -8.99 -6.95 -3.11
CA LEU A 146 -9.49 -7.92 -2.15
C LEU A 146 -8.44 -8.06 -1.04
N ASN A 147 -8.80 -7.80 0.21
CA ASN A 147 -7.92 -8.06 1.34
C ASN A 147 -7.64 -9.55 1.48
N VAL A 148 -6.38 -9.94 1.32
CA VAL A 148 -5.91 -11.32 1.43
C VAL A 148 -5.23 -11.59 2.76
N GLY A 149 -5.09 -10.58 3.60
CA GLY A 149 -4.59 -10.69 4.96
C GLY A 149 -4.11 -9.36 5.50
N THR A 150 -4.38 -9.13 6.78
CA THR A 150 -3.93 -7.94 7.49
C THR A 150 -3.16 -8.36 8.73
N LYS A 151 -1.98 -7.77 8.91
CA LYS A 151 -1.08 -8.05 10.03
C LYS A 151 -0.90 -6.79 10.85
N THR A 152 -0.76 -6.95 12.17
CA THR A 152 -0.27 -5.86 13.02
C THR A 152 1.08 -6.22 13.60
N ARG A 153 1.85 -5.21 13.93
CA ARG A 153 3.12 -5.37 14.65
C ARG A 153 3.30 -4.25 15.65
N TYR A 154 3.47 -4.63 16.89
CA TYR A 154 3.83 -3.77 18.00
C TYR A 154 5.28 -3.99 18.42
N VAL A 155 5.98 -2.91 18.72
CA VAL A 155 7.31 -2.95 19.35
C VAL A 155 7.36 -1.80 20.35
N GLY A 156 7.44 -2.13 21.62
CA GLY A 156 7.40 -1.16 22.70
C GLY A 156 7.47 -1.82 24.06
N PRO A 157 7.20 -1.08 25.16
CA PRO A 157 7.18 -1.64 26.49
C PRO A 157 6.12 -2.73 26.62
N ASP A 158 6.39 -3.70 27.47
CA ASP A 158 5.39 -4.70 27.87
C ASP A 158 4.35 -4.02 28.74
N GLY A 159 3.11 -4.04 28.32
CA GLY A 159 2.03 -3.35 28.99
C GLY A 159 0.84 -4.26 29.18
N ASP A 160 0.84 -5.04 30.25
CA ASP A 160 -0.41 -5.51 30.85
C ASP A 160 -1.04 -4.34 31.62
N ASP A 161 -2.29 -4.07 31.38
CA ASP A 161 -3.31 -3.17 31.97
C ASP A 161 -2.95 -2.11 33.04
N ASN A 162 -1.73 -2.04 33.55
CA ASN A 162 -1.24 -1.10 34.55
C ASN A 162 0.11 -0.45 34.19
N ILE A 163 0.20 0.06 33.01
CA ILE A 163 1.36 0.49 32.22
C ILE A 163 2.19 1.61 32.86
N LEU A 164 1.78 2.19 33.93
CA LEU A 164 2.49 3.30 34.58
C LEU A 164 3.60 2.85 35.55
N THR A 165 3.83 1.54 35.71
CA THR A 165 4.72 1.06 36.79
C THR A 165 5.62 -0.13 36.46
N ASP A 166 5.81 -0.54 35.20
CA ASP A 166 6.80 -1.59 34.95
C ASP A 166 8.22 -1.02 34.88
N GLU A 167 8.95 -1.13 35.99
CA GLU A 167 10.38 -0.78 36.10
C GLU A 167 11.30 -1.71 35.29
N SER A 168 10.76 -2.76 34.64
CA SER A 168 11.60 -3.77 33.97
C SER A 168 12.17 -3.28 32.64
N GLY A 169 11.59 -2.23 32.01
CA GLY A 169 12.10 -1.68 30.75
C GLY A 169 12.14 -2.67 29.59
N ALA A 170 11.49 -3.82 29.73
CA ALA A 170 11.47 -4.87 28.72
C ALA A 170 10.75 -4.39 27.46
N THR A 171 11.39 -4.55 26.30
CA THR A 171 10.78 -4.26 24.99
C THR A 171 10.23 -5.55 24.41
N ILE A 172 8.93 -5.60 24.19
CA ILE A 172 8.28 -6.73 23.51
C ILE A 172 8.12 -6.47 22.02
N ASN A 173 7.97 -7.54 21.25
CA ASN A 173 7.75 -7.51 19.81
C ASN A 173 6.63 -8.47 19.47
N GLU A 174 5.41 -7.95 19.40
CA GLU A 174 4.21 -8.73 19.11
C GLU A 174 3.79 -8.59 17.66
N LYS A 175 3.31 -9.68 17.10
CA LYS A 175 2.78 -9.73 15.74
C LYS A 175 1.50 -10.56 15.73
N TYR A 176 0.43 -9.92 15.27
CA TYR A 176 -0.85 -10.59 15.03
C TYR A 176 -1.07 -10.74 13.52
N ILE A 177 -1.66 -11.85 13.11
CA ILE A 177 -1.94 -12.20 11.72
C ILE A 177 -3.44 -12.42 11.59
N TYR A 178 -4.05 -11.86 10.53
CA TYR A 178 -5.50 -11.92 10.27
C TYR A 178 -6.33 -11.25 11.36
N ILE A 179 -6.14 -9.95 11.52
CA ILE A 179 -6.99 -9.16 12.42
C ILE A 179 -8.41 -9.02 11.84
N ASN A 180 -9.40 -8.95 12.73
CA ASN A 180 -10.80 -8.82 12.36
C ASN A 180 -11.20 -7.36 12.06
N ASN A 181 -12.43 -7.13 11.64
CA ASN A 181 -13.03 -5.82 11.35
C ASN A 181 -12.22 -4.97 10.35
N VAL A 182 -11.56 -5.63 9.38
CA VAL A 182 -10.86 -4.98 8.27
C VAL A 182 -11.73 -5.09 7.02
N GLU A 183 -11.91 -3.97 6.32
CA GLU A 183 -12.70 -3.93 5.09
C GLU A 183 -12.14 -4.92 4.05
N ARG A 184 -13.03 -5.77 3.57
CA ARG A 184 -12.66 -6.84 2.64
C ARG A 184 -12.33 -6.31 1.24
N MET A 185 -13.06 -5.29 0.81
CA MET A 185 -12.94 -4.73 -0.54
C MET A 185 -12.36 -3.32 -0.50
N ALA A 186 -11.30 -3.10 -1.26
CA ALA A 186 -10.69 -1.78 -1.45
C ALA A 186 -11.01 -1.23 -2.84
N TYR A 187 -11.55 -0.02 -2.90
CA TYR A 187 -11.82 0.68 -4.15
C TYR A 187 -10.96 1.94 -4.20
N SER A 188 -10.18 2.11 -5.25
CA SER A 188 -9.26 3.24 -5.39
C SER A 188 -9.37 3.88 -6.76
N ALA A 189 -9.28 5.21 -6.82
CA ALA A 189 -9.03 5.96 -8.03
C ALA A 189 -7.52 6.18 -8.19
N THR A 190 -6.98 6.08 -9.41
CA THR A 190 -5.56 6.17 -9.68
C THR A 190 -5.24 7.19 -10.76
N LEU A 191 -4.11 7.87 -10.61
CA LEU A 191 -3.54 8.79 -11.58
C LEU A 191 -2.05 8.51 -11.73
N ARG A 192 -1.57 8.43 -12.98
CA ARG A 192 -0.15 8.34 -13.31
C ARG A 192 0.21 9.38 -14.35
N VAL A 193 1.35 10.02 -14.17
CA VAL A 193 1.92 10.94 -15.16
C VAL A 193 3.41 10.67 -15.25
N GLY A 194 3.90 10.36 -16.44
CA GLY A 194 5.30 9.98 -16.57
C GLY A 194 5.86 10.05 -17.97
N ARG A 195 7.08 9.59 -18.08
CA ARG A 195 7.84 9.52 -19.33
C ARG A 195 8.66 8.25 -19.36
N LYS A 196 8.70 7.62 -20.56
CA LYS A 196 9.39 6.33 -20.75
C LYS A 196 8.85 5.30 -19.73
N TRP A 197 9.68 4.81 -18.83
CA TRP A 197 9.37 3.75 -17.86
C TRP A 197 9.21 4.24 -16.41
N VAL A 198 9.27 5.57 -16.19
CA VAL A 198 9.09 6.18 -14.86
C VAL A 198 7.88 7.11 -14.88
N SER A 199 7.01 7.00 -13.88
CA SER A 199 5.84 7.85 -13.71
C SER A 199 5.69 8.27 -12.25
N ALA A 200 5.24 9.50 -12.01
CA ALA A 200 4.64 9.86 -10.74
C ALA A 200 3.28 9.14 -10.62
N PHE A 201 2.96 8.70 -9.44
CA PHE A 201 1.76 7.91 -9.14
C PHE A 201 1.02 8.51 -7.96
N ALA A 202 -0.30 8.56 -8.07
CA ALA A 202 -1.20 8.85 -6.97
C ALA A 202 -2.38 7.87 -7.00
N ALA A 203 -2.82 7.41 -5.83
CA ALA A 203 -4.03 6.61 -5.68
C ALA A 203 -4.78 7.03 -4.41
N TYR A 204 -6.06 7.28 -4.55
CA TYR A 204 -6.96 7.58 -3.44
C TYR A 204 -7.89 6.40 -3.20
N GLN A 205 -7.82 5.80 -2.01
CA GLN A 205 -8.71 4.73 -1.62
C GLN A 205 -10.04 5.32 -1.12
N ILE A 206 -11.11 5.05 -1.86
CA ILE A 206 -12.46 5.56 -1.60
C ILE A 206 -13.10 4.79 -0.43
N SER A 207 -12.88 3.48 -0.36
CA SER A 207 -13.32 2.67 0.79
C SER A 207 -12.42 2.92 2.01
N PRO A 208 -12.94 2.84 3.23
CA PRO A 208 -12.13 2.86 4.43
C PRO A 208 -11.23 1.60 4.49
N VAL A 209 -10.23 1.60 5.37
CA VAL A 209 -9.36 0.42 5.60
C VAL A 209 -10.01 -0.58 6.53
N PHE A 210 -10.79 -0.11 7.50
CA PHE A 210 -11.51 -0.94 8.46
C PHE A 210 -13.02 -0.87 8.19
N GLU A 211 -13.74 -1.90 8.61
CA GLU A 211 -15.19 -1.93 8.53
C GLU A 211 -15.81 -0.79 9.36
N VAL A 212 -16.85 -0.16 8.83
CA VAL A 212 -17.54 0.91 9.52
C VAL A 212 -18.32 0.32 10.70
N GLY A 213 -18.07 0.82 11.89
CA GLY A 213 -18.63 0.30 13.14
C GLY A 213 -17.54 -0.35 14.00
N HIS A 214 -17.95 -1.06 15.04
CA HIS A 214 -17.04 -1.77 15.95
C HIS A 214 -15.94 -0.89 16.56
N ASN A 215 -16.21 0.40 16.75
CA ASN A 215 -15.21 1.38 17.16
C ASN A 215 -13.94 1.33 16.31
N ALA A 216 -14.04 0.90 15.04
CA ALA A 216 -12.89 0.75 14.13
C ALA A 216 -12.36 2.12 13.67
N PRO A 217 -11.03 2.25 13.45
CA PRO A 217 -10.50 3.53 12.98
C PRO A 217 -10.94 3.78 11.54
N THR A 218 -11.48 4.95 11.28
CA THR A 218 -11.86 5.34 9.93
C THR A 218 -10.82 6.29 9.37
N PHE A 219 -10.24 5.93 8.22
CA PHE A 219 -9.40 6.81 7.41
C PHE A 219 -9.36 6.32 5.97
N HIS A 220 -9.07 7.25 5.07
CA HIS A 220 -8.96 7.00 3.61
C HIS A 220 -7.51 7.24 3.16
N PRO A 221 -6.79 6.20 2.72
CA PRO A 221 -5.41 6.37 2.28
C PRO A 221 -5.32 7.14 0.96
N LEU A 222 -4.38 8.10 0.92
CA LEU A 222 -3.86 8.71 -0.31
C LEU A 222 -2.42 8.24 -0.49
N SER A 223 -2.19 7.35 -1.44
CA SER A 223 -0.86 6.87 -1.82
C SER A 223 -0.24 7.81 -2.86
N VAL A 224 0.98 8.27 -2.61
CA VAL A 224 1.74 9.09 -3.58
C VAL A 224 3.14 8.50 -3.71
N GLY A 225 3.61 8.36 -4.94
CA GLY A 225 4.89 7.71 -5.17
C GLY A 225 5.34 7.68 -6.62
N VAL A 226 6.15 6.67 -6.93
CA VAL A 226 6.75 6.47 -8.25
C VAL A 226 6.41 5.07 -8.76
N THR A 227 6.01 5.01 -10.03
CA THR A 227 5.82 3.78 -10.78
C THR A 227 7.01 3.53 -11.69
N PHE A 228 7.50 2.32 -11.67
CA PHE A 228 8.44 1.78 -12.66
C PHE A 228 7.69 0.77 -13.53
N ALA A 229 7.43 1.16 -14.78
CA ALA A 229 6.73 0.32 -15.73
C ALA A 229 7.28 0.55 -17.14
N PRO A 230 7.83 -0.48 -17.80
CA PRO A 230 8.15 -0.40 -19.23
C PRO A 230 6.84 -0.30 -20.02
N PHE A 231 6.71 0.74 -20.82
CA PHE A 231 5.58 0.94 -21.73
C PHE A 231 6.08 0.90 -23.15
#